data_4ee6e28827f4a788579887cafc2242d6
#
_entry.id   4ee6e28827f4a788579887cafc2242d6
#
_cell.length_a   1.000
_cell.length_b   1.000
_cell.length_c   1.000
_cell.angle_alpha   90.00
_cell.angle_beta   90.00
_cell.angle_gamma   90.00
#
_symmetry.space_group_name_H-M   'P 1'
#
loop_
_entity.id
_entity.type
_entity.pdbx_description
1 polymer ?
#
loop_
_entity_poly.entity_id
_entity_poly.type
_entity_poly.pdbx_seq_one_letter_code
_entity_poly.pdbx_strand_id
1 'polypeptide(L)'
;MNHSDSLIGELRKSIDEIDEKILNLINQRLLLGKEIGKIKRKIKEQVTDKVRELSILKRLKDLNKGHLRNDTLDYIFTQIISESREIQQPGKISYLGPEATFTHIAAMI
;
A
#
# COMPACT_ATOMS: atom_id res chain seq x y z
N MET A 1 25.60 3.92 -28.98
CA MET A 1 25.13 4.10 -27.59
C MET A 1 26.33 4.03 -26.69
N ASN A 2 26.46 4.93 -25.74
CA ASN A 2 27.60 4.91 -24.88
C ASN A 2 27.36 4.01 -23.66
N HIS A 3 28.43 3.79 -22.91
CA HIS A 3 28.38 2.89 -21.74
C HIS A 3 27.39 3.36 -20.69
N SER A 4 27.27 4.68 -20.47
CA SER A 4 26.35 5.23 -19.49
C SER A 4 24.89 4.95 -19.84
N ASP A 5 24.53 5.03 -21.13
CA ASP A 5 23.16 4.78 -21.55
C ASP A 5 22.81 3.31 -21.33
N SER A 6 23.77 2.40 -21.54
CA SER A 6 23.56 0.98 -21.33
C SER A 6 23.36 0.69 -19.84
N LEU A 7 24.14 1.32 -18.97
CA LEU A 7 24.01 1.14 -17.53
C LEU A 7 22.67 1.70 -17.03
N ILE A 8 22.26 2.85 -17.54
CA ILE A 8 20.96 3.43 -17.18
C ILE A 8 19.83 2.49 -17.58
N GLY A 9 19.92 1.89 -18.78
CA GLY A 9 18.93 0.93 -19.24
C GLY A 9 18.82 -0.29 -18.31
N GLU A 10 19.96 -0.81 -17.85
CA GLU A 10 19.95 -1.94 -16.94
C GLU A 10 19.35 -1.57 -15.59
N LEU A 11 19.66 -0.39 -15.08
CA LEU A 11 19.12 0.08 -13.80
C LEU A 11 17.62 0.30 -13.90
N ARG A 12 17.14 0.84 -15.00
CA ARG A 12 15.71 1.01 -15.23
C ARG A 12 14.97 -0.33 -15.29
N LYS A 13 15.59 -1.33 -15.88
CA LYS A 13 15.02 -2.66 -15.94
C LYS A 13 14.89 -3.23 -14.53
N SER A 14 15.91 -3.03 -13.68
CA SER A 14 15.87 -3.47 -12.29
C SER A 14 14.76 -2.74 -11.51
N ILE A 15 14.57 -1.46 -11.77
CA ILE A 15 13.48 -0.70 -11.15
C ILE A 15 12.13 -1.27 -11.57
N ASP A 16 11.96 -1.59 -12.85
CA ASP A 16 10.71 -2.15 -13.34
C ASP A 16 10.38 -3.47 -12.65
N GLU A 17 11.38 -4.30 -12.43
CA GLU A 17 11.20 -5.57 -11.73
C GLU A 17 10.81 -5.36 -10.27
N ILE A 18 11.41 -4.37 -9.63
CA ILE A 18 11.07 -4.00 -8.25
C ILE A 18 9.64 -3.49 -8.18
N ASP A 19 9.25 -2.65 -9.13
CA ASP A 19 7.89 -2.09 -9.17
C ASP A 19 6.84 -3.21 -9.28
N GLU A 20 7.12 -4.22 -10.10
CA GLU A 20 6.22 -5.36 -10.23
C GLU A 20 6.11 -6.12 -8.92
N LYS A 21 7.22 -6.29 -8.20
CA LYS A 21 7.23 -6.96 -6.91
C LYS A 21 6.44 -6.16 -5.87
N ILE A 22 6.60 -4.84 -5.87
CA ILE A 22 5.87 -3.96 -4.96
C ILE A 22 4.36 -4.10 -5.22
N LEU A 23 3.97 -4.03 -6.48
CA LEU A 23 2.55 -4.16 -6.84
C LEU A 23 1.98 -5.50 -6.38
N ASN A 24 2.70 -6.59 -6.65
CA ASN A 24 2.25 -7.91 -6.25
C ASN A 24 2.16 -8.05 -4.73
N LEU A 25 3.11 -7.49 -3.99
CA LEU A 25 3.11 -7.55 -2.54
C LEU A 25 1.97 -6.73 -1.94
N ILE A 26 1.68 -5.58 -2.50
CA ILE A 26 0.55 -4.76 -2.06
C ILE A 26 -0.76 -5.55 -2.25
N ASN A 27 -0.93 -6.17 -3.42
CA ASN A 27 -2.13 -6.96 -3.69
C ASN A 27 -2.26 -8.18 -2.78
N GLN A 28 -1.15 -8.84 -2.47
CA GLN A 28 -1.14 -9.95 -1.52
C GLN A 28 -1.56 -9.47 -0.12
N ARG A 29 -1.06 -8.33 0.31
CA ARG A 29 -1.41 -7.76 1.59
C ARG A 29 -2.90 -7.42 1.67
N LEU A 30 -3.44 -6.86 0.59
CA LEU A 30 -4.87 -6.53 0.51
C LEU A 30 -5.73 -7.79 0.59
N LEU A 31 -5.30 -8.87 -0.06
CA LEU A 31 -6.02 -10.14 -0.01
C LEU A 31 -6.06 -10.68 1.42
N LEU A 32 -4.93 -10.65 2.13
CA LEU A 32 -4.88 -11.09 3.52
C LEU A 32 -5.77 -10.22 4.42
N GLY A 33 -5.78 -8.92 4.19
CA GLY A 33 -6.67 -8.00 4.90
C GLY A 33 -8.14 -8.34 4.67
N LYS A 34 -8.48 -8.71 3.44
CA LYS A 34 -9.84 -9.09 3.09
C LYS A 34 -10.25 -10.35 3.87
N GLU A 35 -9.35 -11.33 3.97
CA GLU A 35 -9.62 -12.55 4.72
C GLU A 35 -9.82 -12.27 6.22
N ILE A 36 -8.99 -11.41 6.79
CA ILE A 36 -9.15 -10.98 8.18
C ILE A 36 -10.51 -10.30 8.38
N GLY A 37 -10.91 -9.45 7.44
CA GLY A 37 -12.20 -8.77 7.49
C GLY A 37 -13.37 -9.75 7.50
N LYS A 38 -13.28 -10.82 6.70
CA LYS A 38 -14.32 -11.85 6.67
C LYS A 38 -14.44 -12.53 8.03
N ILE A 39 -13.30 -12.86 8.65
CA ILE A 39 -13.29 -13.51 9.95
C ILE A 39 -13.87 -12.58 11.02
N LYS A 40 -13.45 -11.31 11.03
CA LYS A 40 -13.97 -10.34 12.01
C LYS A 40 -15.48 -10.15 11.90
N ARG A 41 -16.00 -10.13 10.70
CA ARG A 41 -17.45 -10.03 10.52
C ARG A 41 -18.19 -11.24 11.05
N LYS A 42 -17.61 -12.44 10.90
CA LYS A 42 -18.24 -13.66 11.40
C LYS A 42 -18.32 -13.65 12.91
N ILE A 43 -17.30 -13.16 13.60
CA ILE A 43 -17.27 -13.13 15.05
C ILE A 43 -17.77 -11.79 15.60
N LYS A 44 -18.27 -10.94 14.72
CA LYS A 44 -18.83 -9.64 15.07
C LYS A 44 -17.85 -8.68 15.76
N GLU A 45 -16.59 -8.75 15.37
CA GLU A 45 -15.61 -7.81 15.86
C GLU A 45 -15.52 -6.63 14.90
N GLN A 46 -14.98 -5.51 15.38
CA GLN A 46 -14.80 -4.34 14.55
C GLN A 46 -13.70 -4.59 13.55
N VAL A 47 -13.92 -4.17 12.32
CA VAL A 47 -12.96 -4.33 11.26
C VAL A 47 -11.81 -3.35 11.45
N THR A 48 -12.08 -2.12 11.89
CA THR A 48 -11.03 -1.13 12.08
C THR A 48 -10.33 -1.33 13.42
N ASP A 49 -9.01 -1.31 13.39
CA ASP A 49 -8.21 -1.49 14.59
C ASP A 49 -7.11 -0.42 14.60
N LYS A 50 -7.37 0.69 15.25
CA LYS A 50 -6.44 1.82 15.30
C LYS A 50 -5.14 1.48 16.02
N VAL A 51 -5.20 0.68 17.06
CA VAL A 51 -4.00 0.28 17.80
C VAL A 51 -3.08 -0.53 16.89
N ARG A 52 -3.65 -1.45 16.14
CA ARG A 52 -2.89 -2.26 15.18
C ARG A 52 -2.28 -1.38 14.08
N GLU A 53 -3.05 -0.42 13.55
CA GLU A 53 -2.57 0.47 12.49
C GLU A 53 -1.36 1.28 12.97
N LEU A 54 -1.45 1.85 14.16
CA LEU A 54 -0.35 2.63 14.71
C LEU A 54 0.88 1.76 14.98
N SER A 55 0.68 0.54 15.45
CA SER A 55 1.79 -0.38 15.70
C SER A 55 2.51 -0.79 14.40
N ILE A 56 1.77 -0.93 13.32
CA ILE A 56 2.36 -1.23 12.01
C ILE A 56 3.28 -0.09 11.57
N LEU A 57 2.79 1.14 11.66
CA LEU A 57 3.56 2.31 11.24
C LEU A 57 4.82 2.46 12.10
N LYS A 58 4.72 2.27 13.41
CA LYS A 58 5.85 2.37 14.30
C LYS A 58 6.90 1.31 13.98
N ARG A 59 6.46 0.07 13.81
CA ARG A 59 7.37 -1.05 13.48
C ARG A 59 8.12 -0.80 12.18
N LEU A 60 7.41 -0.33 11.17
CA LEU A 60 8.03 -0.09 9.87
C LEU A 60 9.02 1.06 9.92
N LYS A 61 8.71 2.12 10.66
CA LYS A 61 9.65 3.22 10.83
C LYS A 61 10.91 2.77 11.57
N ASP A 62 10.76 1.90 12.56
CA ASP A 62 11.90 1.37 13.30
C ASP A 62 12.77 0.48 12.39
N LEU A 63 12.17 -0.21 11.44
CA LEU A 63 12.89 -1.07 10.51
C LEU A 63 13.51 -0.29 9.35
N ASN A 64 13.08 0.93 9.13
CA ASN A 64 13.53 1.71 7.97
C ASN A 64 14.95 2.20 8.13
N LYS A 65 15.88 1.61 7.38
CA LYS A 65 17.29 1.98 7.39
C LYS A 65 17.74 2.52 6.02
N GLY A 66 16.81 2.74 5.12
CA GLY A 66 17.15 3.16 3.76
C GLY A 66 16.91 4.62 3.48
N HIS A 67 16.84 4.96 2.22
CA HIS A 67 16.67 6.34 1.79
C HIS A 67 15.24 6.86 1.91
N LEU A 68 14.26 5.99 2.11
CA LEU A 68 12.87 6.43 2.22
C LEU A 68 12.71 7.22 3.52
N ARG A 69 12.14 8.42 3.44
CA ARG A 69 11.91 9.22 4.63
C ARG A 69 10.74 8.65 5.41
N ASN A 70 10.78 8.78 6.73
CA ASN A 70 9.74 8.23 7.59
C ASN A 70 8.37 8.87 7.39
N ASP A 71 8.30 10.16 7.08
CA ASP A 71 7.02 10.80 6.78
C ASP A 71 6.43 10.29 5.46
N THR A 72 7.26 9.99 4.48
CA THR A 72 6.81 9.38 3.22
C THR A 72 6.34 7.94 3.47
N LEU A 73 7.06 7.21 4.32
CA LEU A 73 6.67 5.85 4.70
C LEU A 73 5.29 5.87 5.36
N ASP A 74 5.06 6.80 6.29
CA ASP A 74 3.76 6.96 6.95
C ASP A 74 2.67 7.19 5.90
N TYR A 75 2.92 8.05 4.94
CA TYR A 75 1.94 8.38 3.91
C TYR A 75 1.60 7.14 3.06
N ILE A 76 2.61 6.45 2.56
CA ILE A 76 2.43 5.29 1.71
C ILE A 76 1.66 4.18 2.44
N PHE A 77 2.09 3.83 3.64
CA PHE A 77 1.46 2.74 4.38
C PHE A 77 0.09 3.11 4.92
N THR A 78 -0.14 4.39 5.22
CA THR A 78 -1.48 4.87 5.58
C THR A 78 -2.44 4.66 4.40
N GLN A 79 -1.98 4.89 3.16
CA GLN A 79 -2.82 4.66 2.00
C GLN A 79 -3.11 3.17 1.80
N ILE A 80 -2.13 2.31 2.00
CA ILE A 80 -2.32 0.86 1.88
C ILE A 80 -3.30 0.36 2.95
N ILE A 81 -3.16 0.83 4.18
CA ILE A 81 -4.04 0.46 5.29
C ILE A 81 -5.47 0.94 5.02
N SER A 82 -5.60 2.16 4.50
CA SER A 82 -6.90 2.72 4.14
C SER A 82 -7.59 1.88 3.06
N GLU A 83 -6.83 1.48 2.04
CA GLU A 83 -7.35 0.64 0.97
C GLU A 83 -7.82 -0.71 1.54
N SER A 84 -7.06 -1.26 2.47
CA SER A 84 -7.40 -2.51 3.13
C SER A 84 -8.71 -2.41 3.91
N ARG A 85 -8.93 -1.27 4.59
CA ARG A 85 -10.19 -1.04 5.31
C ARG A 85 -11.38 -1.01 4.35
N GLU A 86 -11.22 -0.36 3.20
CA GLU A 86 -12.29 -0.27 2.21
C GLU A 86 -12.68 -1.67 1.71
N ILE A 87 -11.71 -2.52 1.47
CA ILE A 87 -11.97 -3.88 1.03
C ILE A 87 -12.63 -4.71 2.12
N GLN A 88 -12.28 -4.46 3.38
CA GLN A 88 -12.85 -5.20 4.50
C GLN A 88 -14.30 -4.82 4.78
N GLN A 89 -14.77 -3.69 4.26
CA GLN A 89 -16.14 -3.23 4.44
C GLN A 89 -16.80 -3.00 3.08
N PRO A 90 -16.97 -4.06 2.31
CA PRO A 90 -17.46 -3.96 0.94
C PRO A 90 -18.76 -3.22 0.69
N GLY A 91 -19.56 -2.99 1.62
CA GLY A 91 -20.80 -2.30 1.36
C GLY A 91 -20.70 -0.78 1.32
N LYS A 92 -19.55 -0.27 1.65
CA LYS A 92 -19.46 1.15 1.81
C LYS A 92 -18.92 1.92 0.68
N ILE A 93 -18.58 1.38 -0.29
CA ILE A 93 -17.94 2.02 -1.28
C ILE A 93 -18.45 2.67 -2.19
N SER A 94 -18.36 2.32 -2.89
CA SER A 94 -18.94 2.75 -3.88
C SER A 94 -18.68 3.88 -4.57
N TYR A 95 -19.38 4.65 -4.43
CA TYR A 95 -19.57 5.63 -5.26
C TYR A 95 -18.48 6.59 -5.40
N LEU A 96 -17.62 6.55 -4.55
CA LEU A 96 -16.62 7.55 -4.56
C LEU A 96 -15.60 7.06 -5.50
N GLY A 97 -15.67 5.84 -5.52
CA GLY A 97 -14.79 5.12 -6.15
C GLY A 97 -13.89 5.57 -7.24
N PRO A 98 -14.22 5.36 -8.46
CA PRO A 98 -13.30 5.62 -9.55
C PRO A 98 -12.81 7.06 -9.63
N GLU A 99 -13.69 8.00 -9.49
CA GLU A 99 -13.31 9.38 -9.61
C GLU A 99 -12.43 9.84 -8.48
N ALA A 100 -12.76 9.49 -7.25
CA ALA A 100 -11.97 9.89 -6.11
C ALA A 100 -10.58 9.26 -6.17
N THR A 101 -10.50 8.00 -6.57
CA THR A 101 -9.24 7.31 -6.70
C THR A 101 -8.38 7.95 -7.77
N PHE A 102 -8.99 8.28 -8.89
CA PHE A 102 -8.27 8.85 -9.98
C PHE A 102 -7.72 10.22 -9.62
N THR A 103 -8.51 11.04 -8.96
CA THR A 103 -8.09 12.37 -8.53
C THR A 103 -6.94 12.25 -7.53
N HIS A 104 -7.01 11.28 -6.64
CA HIS A 104 -5.98 11.08 -5.64
C HIS A 104 -4.66 10.69 -6.31
N ILE A 105 -4.71 9.82 -7.28
CA ILE A 105 -3.51 9.42 -8.01
C ILE A 105 -2.91 10.61 -8.75
N ALA A 106 -3.75 11.42 -9.38
CA ALA A 106 -3.27 12.60 -10.08
C ALA A 106 -2.58 13.57 -9.14
N ALA A 107 -3.08 13.71 -7.93
CA ALA A 107 -2.49 14.60 -6.95
C ALA A 107 -1.13 14.09 -6.46
N MET A 108 -0.86 12.81 -6.58
CA MET A 108 0.38 12.22 -6.13
C MET A 108 1.48 12.30 -7.20
N ILE A 109 1.12 12.51 -8.42
CA ILE A 109 2.05 12.60 -9.50
C ILE A 109 2.65 13.99 -9.63
#